data_fa3437a6c52ccff6ba40db7cdc8dfb18
#
_entry.id   fa3437a6c52ccff6ba40db7cdc8dfb18
#
_cell.length_a   1.000
_cell.length_b   1.000
_cell.length_c   1.000
_cell.angle_alpha   90.00
_cell.angle_beta   90.00
_cell.angle_gamma   90.00
#
_symmetry.space_group_name_H-M   'P 1'
#
loop_
_entity.id
_entity.type
_entity.pdbx_description
1 polymer ?
#
loop_
_entity_poly.entity_id
_entity_poly.type
_entity_poly.pdbx_seq_one_letter_code
_entity_poly.pdbx_strand_id
1 'polypeptide(L)'
;MKAILKYLYRDKVFVIAFIFAVISMFFITPSAAYLDYINYKVLIIMFTLMIAVAGIYETHFFDFIATKLVLHFKSIKWIGLVIILVTFFLGMLLTNDAVLLTLVPFTIFVTKHTKQEKYAVLIIILQTIAANMGSALTPMGDPQNIYLYAFYDIPFGEFLKTTAVITVSGFILVSLTAMIKIKHQDCELNIASPNVNWKRFFLYMLIMINALLSVLRVVPEQYTIIVTIVLALIYGRHLFKRVDYTLLLTFTSFFIFTGNLGQIDWIKDSISHLLDSRISVFFTGLITSQFISNVPAAVLLSTFTDRIYWQPLLQGVNIGAMGTIIGSLASLITFKYVMREYRSETKTYLLTYTIISIIFITIISTLTLLISI
;
A
#
# COMPACT_ATOMS: atom_id res chain seq x y z
N MET A 1 -3.77 -5.90 29.39
CA MET A 1 -2.32 -5.91 29.13
C MET A 1 -1.88 -7.13 28.31
N LYS A 2 -2.07 -8.40 28.75
CA LYS A 2 -1.67 -9.62 28.00
C LYS A 2 -2.25 -9.72 26.58
N ALA A 3 -3.51 -9.32 26.35
CA ALA A 3 -4.15 -9.37 25.02
C ALA A 3 -3.54 -8.33 24.05
N ILE A 4 -3.21 -7.12 24.52
CA ILE A 4 -2.57 -6.07 23.72
C ILE A 4 -1.13 -6.51 23.35
N LEU A 5 -0.36 -7.01 24.31
CA LEU A 5 0.97 -7.55 24.05
C LEU A 5 0.93 -8.69 23.01
N LYS A 6 -0.02 -9.63 23.15
CA LYS A 6 -0.20 -10.71 22.18
C LYS A 6 -0.57 -10.20 20.78
N TYR A 7 -1.34 -9.13 20.68
CA TYR A 7 -1.68 -8.47 19.40
C TYR A 7 -0.43 -7.84 18.77
N LEU A 8 0.35 -7.08 19.53
CA LEU A 8 1.58 -6.44 19.06
C LEU A 8 2.65 -7.46 18.65
N TYR A 9 2.85 -8.52 19.40
CA TYR A 9 3.81 -9.59 19.06
C TYR A 9 3.46 -10.39 17.80
N ARG A 10 2.22 -10.32 17.32
CA ARG A 10 1.79 -11.00 16.08
C ARG A 10 2.31 -10.29 14.83
N ASP A 11 2.54 -9.00 14.90
CA ASP A 11 3.08 -8.23 13.80
C ASP A 11 4.61 -8.21 13.87
N LYS A 12 5.22 -9.01 12.98
CA LYS A 12 6.69 -9.15 12.94
C LYS A 12 7.38 -7.87 12.53
N VAL A 13 6.74 -7.06 11.66
CA VAL A 13 7.31 -5.79 11.19
C VAL A 13 7.39 -4.80 12.34
N PHE A 14 6.32 -4.69 13.12
CA PHE A 14 6.31 -3.88 14.34
C PHE A 14 7.38 -4.34 15.34
N VAL A 15 7.47 -5.65 15.61
CA VAL A 15 8.45 -6.18 16.57
C VAL A 15 9.88 -5.84 16.14
N ILE A 16 10.20 -6.02 14.86
CA ILE A 16 11.52 -5.69 14.32
C ILE A 16 11.78 -4.19 14.43
N ALA A 17 10.85 -3.34 14.02
CA ALA A 17 10.96 -1.89 14.11
C ALA A 17 11.17 -1.41 15.55
N PHE A 18 10.40 -1.98 16.49
CA PHE A 18 10.51 -1.67 17.92
C PHE A 18 11.86 -2.09 18.49
N ILE A 19 12.36 -3.29 18.15
CA ILE A 19 13.68 -3.75 18.58
C ILE A 19 14.77 -2.82 18.06
N PHE A 20 14.72 -2.41 16.78
CA PHE A 20 15.69 -1.47 16.21
C PHE A 20 15.62 -0.10 16.88
N ALA A 21 14.41 0.40 17.17
CA ALA A 21 14.25 1.64 17.93
C ALA A 21 14.90 1.52 19.33
N VAL A 22 14.64 0.42 20.05
CA VAL A 22 15.24 0.19 21.37
C VAL A 22 16.77 0.04 21.29
N ILE A 23 17.29 -0.68 20.30
CA ILE A 23 18.75 -0.80 20.11
C ILE A 23 19.37 0.58 19.85
N SER A 24 18.73 1.41 19.03
CA SER A 24 19.25 2.76 18.73
C SER A 24 19.30 3.68 19.97
N MET A 25 18.47 3.42 20.99
CA MET A 25 18.47 4.16 22.26
C MET A 25 19.73 3.94 23.11
N PHE A 26 20.47 2.86 22.85
CA PHE A 26 21.78 2.65 23.52
C PHE A 26 22.87 3.55 22.95
N PHE A 27 22.71 4.04 21.71
CA PHE A 27 23.66 4.97 21.07
C PHE A 27 23.26 6.43 21.31
N ILE A 28 21.97 6.72 21.23
CA ILE A 28 21.41 8.05 21.48
C ILE A 28 20.40 7.91 22.61
N THR A 29 20.71 8.49 23.76
CA THR A 29 19.86 8.38 24.95
C THR A 29 18.51 9.04 24.78
N PRO A 30 17.40 8.43 25.25
CA PRO A 30 16.07 9.02 25.18
C PRO A 30 16.02 10.42 25.79
N SER A 31 15.49 11.36 25.01
CA SER A 31 15.30 12.77 25.40
C SER A 31 14.01 13.34 24.79
N ALA A 32 13.67 14.58 25.15
CA ALA A 32 12.54 15.28 24.58
C ALA A 32 12.65 15.44 23.05
N ALA A 33 13.88 15.44 22.48
CA ALA A 33 14.11 15.50 21.04
C ALA A 33 13.49 14.31 20.27
N TYR A 34 13.20 13.18 20.91
CA TYR A 34 12.51 12.07 20.29
C TYR A 34 11.11 12.43 19.79
N LEU A 35 10.47 13.40 20.44
CA LEU A 35 9.16 13.90 20.01
C LEU A 35 9.25 14.63 18.67
N ASP A 36 10.40 15.26 18.38
CA ASP A 36 10.64 15.99 17.13
C ASP A 36 10.92 15.05 15.96
N TYR A 37 11.35 13.80 16.22
CA TYR A 37 11.52 12.80 15.17
C TYR A 37 10.18 12.30 14.60
N ILE A 38 9.11 12.38 15.42
CA ILE A 38 7.81 11.82 15.06
C ILE A 38 7.07 12.75 14.09
N ASN A 39 6.79 12.25 12.89
CA ASN A 39 5.96 12.97 11.94
C ASN A 39 4.47 12.77 12.26
N TYR A 40 3.95 13.63 13.16
CA TYR A 40 2.54 13.58 13.60
C TYR A 40 1.56 13.77 12.46
N LYS A 41 1.89 14.59 11.45
CA LYS A 41 1.04 14.82 10.27
C LYS A 41 0.78 13.52 9.52
N VAL A 42 1.82 12.73 9.30
CA VAL A 42 1.71 11.40 8.66
C VAL A 42 0.80 10.48 9.48
N LEU A 43 1.04 10.39 10.79
CA LEU A 43 0.24 9.51 11.66
C LEU A 43 -1.24 9.91 11.70
N ILE A 44 -1.55 11.21 11.75
CA ILE A 44 -2.92 11.73 11.73
C ILE A 44 -3.61 11.40 10.42
N ILE A 45 -2.96 11.65 9.28
CA ILE A 45 -3.52 11.36 7.96
C ILE A 45 -3.78 9.86 7.82
N MET A 46 -2.81 9.01 8.19
CA MET A 46 -2.98 7.56 8.15
C MET A 46 -4.14 7.09 9.02
N PHE A 47 -4.21 7.56 10.27
CA PHE A 47 -5.30 7.23 11.19
C PHE A 47 -6.66 7.60 10.60
N THR A 48 -6.79 8.83 10.05
CA THR A 48 -8.03 9.32 9.44
C THR A 48 -8.44 8.48 8.24
N LEU A 49 -7.48 8.16 7.34
CA LEU A 49 -7.72 7.29 6.19
C LEU A 49 -8.16 5.89 6.61
N MET A 50 -7.53 5.31 7.63
CA MET A 50 -7.91 3.99 8.15
C MET A 50 -9.36 3.99 8.68
N ILE A 51 -9.78 5.02 9.42
CA ILE A 51 -11.16 5.15 9.89
C ILE A 51 -12.13 5.28 8.70
N ALA A 52 -11.82 6.15 7.74
CA ALA A 52 -12.66 6.36 6.55
C ALA A 52 -12.82 5.08 5.73
N VAL A 53 -11.71 4.42 5.42
CA VAL A 53 -11.69 3.17 4.63
C VAL A 53 -12.44 2.06 5.35
N ALA A 54 -12.20 1.87 6.66
CA ALA A 54 -12.90 0.87 7.45
C ALA A 54 -14.42 1.12 7.48
N GLY A 55 -14.83 2.40 7.58
CA GLY A 55 -16.23 2.78 7.53
C GLY A 55 -16.87 2.50 6.17
N ILE A 56 -16.24 2.91 5.07
CA ILE A 56 -16.73 2.65 3.71
C ILE A 56 -16.82 1.14 3.45
N TYR A 57 -15.81 0.38 3.89
CA TYR A 57 -15.81 -1.08 3.76
C TYR A 57 -17.05 -1.73 4.39
N GLU A 58 -17.46 -1.31 5.60
CA GLU A 58 -18.63 -1.84 6.30
C GLU A 58 -19.97 -1.55 5.59
N THR A 59 -19.99 -0.61 4.64
CA THR A 59 -21.19 -0.31 3.85
C THR A 59 -21.44 -1.29 2.70
N HIS A 60 -20.52 -2.23 2.43
CA HIS A 60 -20.50 -3.13 1.28
C HIS A 60 -20.46 -2.44 -0.09
N PHE A 61 -20.00 -1.18 -0.12
CA PHE A 61 -19.93 -0.40 -1.35
C PHE A 61 -18.95 -1.01 -2.37
N PHE A 62 -17.78 -1.48 -1.90
CA PHE A 62 -16.78 -2.08 -2.79
C PHE A 62 -17.26 -3.41 -3.37
N ASP A 63 -17.89 -4.25 -2.55
CA ASP A 63 -18.50 -5.51 -3.00
C ASP A 63 -19.62 -5.25 -4.02
N PHE A 64 -20.44 -4.22 -3.79
CA PHE A 64 -21.49 -3.81 -4.70
C PHE A 64 -20.93 -3.38 -6.07
N ILE A 65 -19.93 -2.50 -6.10
CA ILE A 65 -19.32 -2.06 -7.37
C ILE A 65 -18.68 -3.24 -8.09
N ALA A 66 -17.88 -4.03 -7.41
CA ALA A 66 -17.21 -5.18 -7.99
C ALA A 66 -18.24 -6.17 -8.58
N THR A 67 -19.28 -6.49 -7.83
CA THR A 67 -20.37 -7.37 -8.28
C THR A 67 -21.10 -6.80 -9.49
N LYS A 68 -21.49 -5.52 -9.44
CA LYS A 68 -22.19 -4.87 -10.57
C LYS A 68 -21.37 -4.89 -11.85
N LEU A 69 -20.07 -4.62 -11.75
CA LEU A 69 -19.18 -4.62 -12.91
C LEU A 69 -19.00 -6.01 -13.50
N VAL A 70 -18.75 -7.05 -12.67
CA VAL A 70 -18.51 -8.40 -13.18
C VAL A 70 -19.74 -9.05 -13.76
N LEU A 71 -20.94 -8.71 -13.28
CA LEU A 71 -22.22 -9.24 -13.80
C LEU A 71 -22.52 -8.83 -15.26
N HIS A 72 -21.85 -7.81 -15.78
CA HIS A 72 -21.98 -7.42 -17.19
C HIS A 72 -21.24 -8.35 -18.16
N PHE A 73 -20.38 -9.22 -17.64
CA PHE A 73 -19.51 -10.06 -18.47
C PHE A 73 -19.84 -11.54 -18.30
N LYS A 74 -19.86 -12.27 -19.42
CA LYS A 74 -20.13 -13.71 -19.48
C LYS A 74 -18.89 -14.56 -19.76
N SER A 75 -17.70 -14.01 -19.54
CA SER A 75 -16.45 -14.72 -19.76
C SER A 75 -15.45 -14.42 -18.65
N ILE A 76 -14.79 -15.47 -18.16
CA ILE A 76 -13.76 -15.35 -17.11
C ILE A 76 -12.63 -14.39 -17.47
N LYS A 77 -12.30 -14.28 -18.76
CA LYS A 77 -11.30 -13.33 -19.26
C LYS A 77 -11.67 -11.89 -18.90
N TRP A 78 -12.90 -11.48 -19.22
CA TRP A 78 -13.37 -10.12 -18.96
C TRP A 78 -13.68 -9.90 -17.49
N ILE A 79 -14.23 -10.88 -16.80
CA ILE A 79 -14.46 -10.85 -15.35
C ILE A 79 -13.12 -10.66 -14.61
N GLY A 80 -12.10 -11.46 -14.95
CA GLY A 80 -10.78 -11.34 -14.34
C GLY A 80 -10.13 -10.00 -14.62
N LEU A 81 -10.19 -9.51 -15.87
CA LEU A 81 -9.67 -8.19 -16.23
C LEU A 81 -10.35 -7.08 -15.44
N VAL A 82 -11.69 -7.09 -15.34
CA VAL A 82 -12.44 -6.08 -14.58
C VAL A 82 -12.06 -6.10 -13.11
N ILE A 83 -11.95 -7.27 -12.49
CA ILE A 83 -11.54 -7.37 -11.08
C ILE A 83 -10.14 -6.78 -10.89
N ILE A 84 -9.19 -7.07 -11.78
CA ILE A 84 -7.83 -6.53 -11.75
C ILE A 84 -7.85 -5.01 -11.89
N LEU A 85 -8.64 -4.47 -12.84
CA LEU A 85 -8.74 -3.03 -13.06
C LEU A 85 -9.45 -2.31 -11.90
N VAL A 86 -10.50 -2.89 -11.34
CA VAL A 86 -11.14 -2.36 -10.12
C VAL A 86 -10.12 -2.31 -8.97
N THR A 87 -9.31 -3.35 -8.82
CA THR A 87 -8.23 -3.37 -7.81
C THR A 87 -7.23 -2.24 -8.06
N PHE A 88 -6.84 -2.03 -9.32
CA PHE A 88 -5.91 -0.97 -9.73
C PHE A 88 -6.44 0.44 -9.38
N PHE A 89 -7.67 0.76 -9.80
CA PHE A 89 -8.25 2.09 -9.57
C PHE A 89 -8.62 2.35 -8.12
N LEU A 90 -9.11 1.34 -7.41
CA LEU A 90 -9.36 1.49 -5.97
C LEU A 90 -8.07 1.67 -5.18
N GLY A 91 -6.97 1.06 -5.60
CA GLY A 91 -5.65 1.28 -5.02
C GLY A 91 -5.17 2.73 -5.06
N MET A 92 -5.65 3.54 -6.01
CA MET A 92 -5.33 4.97 -6.07
C MET A 92 -6.00 5.79 -4.96
N LEU A 93 -7.14 5.34 -4.48
CA LEU A 93 -7.99 6.08 -3.53
C LEU A 93 -7.90 5.51 -2.11
N LEU A 94 -7.59 4.23 -2.02
CA LEU A 94 -7.51 3.46 -0.78
C LEU A 94 -6.10 2.87 -0.67
N THR A 95 -5.73 2.43 0.53
CA THR A 95 -4.47 1.70 0.66
C THR A 95 -4.56 0.36 -0.09
N ASN A 96 -3.46 -0.02 -0.76
CA ASN A 96 -3.34 -1.28 -1.51
C ASN A 96 -3.75 -2.50 -0.67
N ASP A 97 -3.38 -2.52 0.62
CA ASP A 97 -3.72 -3.59 1.55
C ASP A 97 -5.24 -3.73 1.76
N ALA A 98 -5.94 -2.62 1.99
CA ALA A 98 -7.38 -2.62 2.20
C ALA A 98 -8.15 -3.11 0.95
N VAL A 99 -7.69 -2.70 -0.23
CA VAL A 99 -8.27 -3.15 -1.50
C VAL A 99 -8.11 -4.66 -1.67
N LEU A 100 -6.92 -5.20 -1.39
CA LEU A 100 -6.66 -6.64 -1.54
C LEU A 100 -7.37 -7.49 -0.48
N LEU A 101 -7.48 -7.00 0.76
CA LEU A 101 -8.26 -7.67 1.79
C LEU A 101 -9.74 -7.85 1.39
N THR A 102 -10.25 -6.96 0.54
CA THR A 102 -11.63 -7.02 0.02
C THR A 102 -11.73 -7.85 -1.26
N LEU A 103 -10.94 -7.49 -2.27
CA LEU A 103 -11.13 -8.01 -3.62
C LEU A 103 -10.50 -9.39 -3.86
N VAL A 104 -9.51 -9.81 -3.07
CA VAL A 104 -8.97 -11.18 -3.20
C VAL A 104 -9.98 -12.25 -2.74
N PRO A 105 -10.66 -12.13 -1.58
CA PRO A 105 -11.76 -13.02 -1.24
C PRO A 105 -12.88 -13.01 -2.29
N PHE A 106 -13.21 -11.85 -2.84
CA PHE A 106 -14.18 -11.72 -3.93
C PHE A 106 -13.74 -12.50 -5.18
N THR A 107 -12.47 -12.42 -5.58
CA THR A 107 -11.91 -13.19 -6.69
C THR A 107 -12.02 -14.69 -6.45
N ILE A 108 -11.68 -15.16 -5.24
CA ILE A 108 -11.81 -16.57 -4.85
C ILE A 108 -13.28 -17.01 -4.96
N PHE A 109 -14.18 -16.19 -4.45
CA PHE A 109 -15.62 -16.46 -4.53
C PHE A 109 -16.11 -16.56 -5.98
N VAL A 110 -15.77 -15.58 -6.83
CA VAL A 110 -16.18 -15.55 -8.24
C VAL A 110 -15.62 -16.74 -9.01
N THR A 111 -14.34 -17.06 -8.86
CA THR A 111 -13.69 -18.15 -9.60
C THR A 111 -14.23 -19.53 -9.18
N LYS A 112 -14.60 -19.71 -7.91
CA LYS A 112 -15.29 -20.92 -7.42
C LYS A 112 -16.71 -21.04 -8.01
N HIS A 113 -17.51 -19.97 -7.97
CA HIS A 113 -18.88 -19.97 -8.49
C HIS A 113 -18.95 -20.18 -10.00
N THR A 114 -17.99 -19.65 -10.74
CA THR A 114 -17.90 -19.86 -12.20
C THR A 114 -17.18 -21.15 -12.59
N LYS A 115 -16.70 -21.97 -11.63
CA LYS A 115 -15.88 -23.16 -11.84
C LYS A 115 -14.62 -22.88 -12.66
N GLN A 116 -14.02 -21.70 -12.48
CA GLN A 116 -12.84 -21.23 -13.19
C GLN A 116 -11.63 -21.05 -12.25
N GLU A 117 -11.52 -21.89 -11.22
CA GLU A 117 -10.49 -21.81 -10.17
C GLU A 117 -9.05 -21.86 -10.72
N LYS A 118 -8.84 -22.49 -11.89
CA LYS A 118 -7.54 -22.53 -12.56
C LYS A 118 -6.94 -21.16 -12.89
N TYR A 119 -7.78 -20.12 -12.97
CA TYR A 119 -7.34 -18.73 -13.17
C TYR A 119 -7.22 -17.93 -11.88
N ALA A 120 -7.70 -18.44 -10.75
CA ALA A 120 -7.74 -17.73 -9.49
C ALA A 120 -6.36 -17.21 -9.06
N VAL A 121 -5.37 -18.09 -9.06
CA VAL A 121 -3.99 -17.76 -8.65
C VAL A 121 -3.39 -16.68 -9.55
N LEU A 122 -3.57 -16.77 -10.87
CA LEU A 122 -3.07 -15.76 -11.82
C LEU A 122 -3.78 -14.41 -11.61
N ILE A 123 -5.10 -14.40 -11.44
CA ILE A 123 -5.86 -13.17 -11.19
C ILE A 123 -5.40 -12.53 -9.89
N ILE A 124 -5.19 -13.30 -8.83
CA ILE A 124 -4.69 -12.79 -7.54
C ILE A 124 -3.29 -12.20 -7.67
N ILE A 125 -2.39 -12.83 -8.43
CA ILE A 125 -1.06 -12.27 -8.73
C ILE A 125 -1.19 -10.91 -9.41
N LEU A 126 -1.99 -10.83 -10.46
CA LEU A 126 -2.17 -9.59 -11.21
C LEU A 126 -2.90 -8.51 -10.39
N GLN A 127 -3.83 -8.89 -9.51
CA GLN A 127 -4.43 -7.97 -8.54
C GLN A 127 -3.40 -7.41 -7.56
N THR A 128 -2.48 -8.23 -7.07
CA THR A 128 -1.41 -7.80 -6.16
C THR A 128 -0.54 -6.74 -6.81
N ILE A 129 -0.10 -6.99 -8.04
CA ILE A 129 0.70 -6.04 -8.81
C ILE A 129 -0.13 -4.81 -9.16
N ALA A 130 -1.39 -4.98 -9.58
CA ALA A 130 -2.31 -3.88 -9.89
C ALA A 130 -2.54 -2.96 -8.69
N ALA A 131 -2.72 -3.50 -7.48
CA ALA A 131 -2.85 -2.72 -6.26
C ALA A 131 -1.62 -1.86 -5.99
N ASN A 132 -0.41 -2.45 -6.07
CA ASN A 132 0.85 -1.72 -5.86
C ASN A 132 1.07 -0.63 -6.93
N MET A 133 0.76 -0.91 -8.20
CA MET A 133 0.95 0.06 -9.29
C MET A 133 -0.10 1.17 -9.28
N GLY A 134 -1.34 0.84 -8.95
CA GLY A 134 -2.40 1.82 -8.78
C GLY A 134 -2.13 2.74 -7.61
N SER A 135 -1.79 2.18 -6.46
CA SER A 135 -1.50 2.94 -5.24
C SER A 135 -0.29 3.87 -5.37
N ALA A 136 0.62 3.59 -6.28
CA ALA A 136 1.77 4.45 -6.55
C ALA A 136 1.39 5.86 -7.05
N LEU A 137 0.22 6.03 -7.71
CA LEU A 137 -0.15 7.30 -8.34
C LEU A 137 -0.39 8.42 -7.33
N THR A 138 -0.96 8.10 -6.18
CA THR A 138 -1.42 9.12 -5.22
C THR A 138 -0.73 9.00 -3.87
N PRO A 139 -0.60 10.10 -3.14
CA PRO A 139 -0.04 10.04 -1.78
C PRO A 139 -0.83 9.12 -0.85
N MET A 140 -2.15 9.02 -0.99
CA MET A 140 -3.01 8.22 -0.10
C MET A 140 -3.04 6.73 -0.43
N GLY A 141 -2.54 6.31 -1.58
CA GLY A 141 -2.62 4.92 -2.04
C GLY A 141 -1.74 3.95 -1.24
N ASP A 142 -0.66 4.45 -0.64
CA ASP A 142 0.25 3.61 0.13
C ASP A 142 0.92 4.40 1.27
N PRO A 143 1.16 3.82 2.46
CA PRO A 143 1.73 4.51 3.61
C PRO A 143 3.07 5.20 3.35
N GLN A 144 4.01 4.58 2.58
CA GLN A 144 5.28 5.23 2.23
C GLN A 144 5.07 6.47 1.36
N ASN A 145 4.02 6.49 0.55
CA ASN A 145 3.70 7.65 -0.29
C ASN A 145 3.23 8.83 0.56
N ILE A 146 2.33 8.59 1.54
CA ILE A 146 1.92 9.61 2.51
C ILE A 146 3.15 10.17 3.23
N TYR A 147 4.02 9.27 3.67
CA TYR A 147 5.21 9.66 4.40
C TYR A 147 6.16 10.52 3.56
N LEU A 148 6.60 10.05 2.37
CA LEU A 148 7.52 10.79 1.51
C LEU A 148 6.91 12.10 1.02
N TYR A 149 5.61 12.11 0.71
CA TYR A 149 4.88 13.31 0.33
C TYR A 149 4.92 14.39 1.43
N ALA A 150 4.75 13.98 2.69
CA ALA A 150 4.79 14.89 3.83
C ALA A 150 6.22 15.26 4.22
N PHE A 151 7.16 14.29 4.20
CA PHE A 151 8.54 14.46 4.62
C PHE A 151 9.31 15.45 3.75
N TYR A 152 9.21 15.30 2.43
CA TYR A 152 9.87 16.18 1.46
C TYR A 152 9.06 17.40 1.07
N ASP A 153 7.86 17.55 1.63
CA ASP A 153 6.93 18.65 1.29
C ASP A 153 6.65 18.73 -0.21
N ILE A 154 6.38 17.59 -0.85
CA ILE A 154 6.20 17.47 -2.30
C ILE A 154 4.90 18.15 -2.71
N PRO A 155 4.87 19.00 -3.77
CA PRO A 155 3.64 19.48 -4.35
C PRO A 155 2.82 18.33 -4.97
N PHE A 156 1.48 18.33 -4.80
CA PHE A 156 0.62 17.23 -5.27
C PHE A 156 0.78 16.95 -6.77
N GLY A 157 0.84 17.99 -7.61
CA GLY A 157 1.04 17.85 -9.05
C GLY A 157 2.39 17.23 -9.43
N GLU A 158 3.46 17.56 -8.70
CA GLU A 158 4.78 16.96 -8.92
C GLU A 158 4.83 15.49 -8.48
N PHE A 159 4.13 15.15 -7.38
CA PHE A 159 3.97 13.77 -6.96
C PHE A 159 3.31 12.93 -8.06
N LEU A 160 2.16 13.40 -8.60
CA LEU A 160 1.44 12.71 -9.68
C LEU A 160 2.31 12.55 -10.94
N LYS A 161 3.03 13.60 -11.35
CA LYS A 161 3.92 13.55 -12.53
C LYS A 161 5.02 12.51 -12.33
N THR A 162 5.65 12.49 -11.14
CA THR A 162 6.75 11.59 -10.82
C THR A 162 6.32 10.12 -10.83
N THR A 163 5.12 9.83 -10.37
CA THR A 163 4.60 8.45 -10.27
C THR A 163 3.80 8.01 -11.50
N ALA A 164 3.40 8.94 -12.38
CA ALA A 164 2.58 8.65 -13.55
C ALA A 164 3.20 7.59 -14.46
N VAL A 165 4.52 7.64 -14.69
CA VAL A 165 5.21 6.67 -15.54
C VAL A 165 5.08 5.24 -14.99
N ILE A 166 5.19 5.08 -13.67
CA ILE A 166 5.05 3.79 -12.99
C ILE A 166 3.62 3.28 -13.14
N THR A 167 2.66 4.14 -12.87
CA THR A 167 1.24 3.79 -12.87
C THR A 167 0.74 3.48 -14.27
N VAL A 168 1.04 4.33 -15.27
CA VAL A 168 0.59 4.11 -16.64
C VAL A 168 1.22 2.86 -17.26
N SER A 169 2.52 2.67 -17.10
CA SER A 169 3.18 1.46 -17.57
C SER A 169 2.68 0.21 -16.84
N GLY A 170 2.47 0.29 -15.52
CA GLY A 170 1.86 -0.77 -14.73
C GLY A 170 0.46 -1.14 -15.20
N PHE A 171 -0.40 -0.15 -15.46
CA PHE A 171 -1.74 -0.36 -16.02
C PHE A 171 -1.71 -1.11 -17.34
N ILE A 172 -0.82 -0.69 -18.25
CA ILE A 172 -0.67 -1.34 -19.58
C ILE A 172 -0.19 -2.78 -19.41
N LEU A 173 0.87 -3.00 -18.65
CA LEU A 173 1.46 -4.32 -18.46
C LEU A 173 0.51 -5.31 -17.80
N VAL A 174 -0.19 -4.89 -16.73
CA VAL A 174 -1.16 -5.73 -16.03
C VAL A 174 -2.33 -6.08 -16.96
N SER A 175 -2.86 -5.09 -17.69
CA SER A 175 -3.98 -5.29 -18.63
C SER A 175 -3.59 -6.23 -19.77
N LEU A 176 -2.45 -6.03 -20.41
CA LEU A 176 -1.94 -6.88 -21.49
C LEU A 176 -1.70 -8.30 -20.99
N THR A 177 -1.08 -8.45 -19.81
CA THR A 177 -0.81 -9.79 -19.24
C THR A 177 -2.12 -10.52 -18.95
N ALA A 178 -3.13 -9.85 -18.39
CA ALA A 178 -4.45 -10.43 -18.17
C ALA A 178 -5.11 -10.86 -19.48
N MET A 179 -5.09 -9.98 -20.49
CA MET A 179 -5.68 -10.27 -21.81
C MET A 179 -5.01 -11.43 -22.54
N ILE A 180 -3.70 -11.63 -22.37
CA ILE A 180 -2.94 -12.71 -23.03
C ILE A 180 -3.07 -14.04 -22.27
N LYS A 181 -2.96 -14.00 -20.94
CA LYS A 181 -2.86 -15.21 -20.10
C LYS A 181 -4.21 -15.78 -19.68
N ILE A 182 -5.27 -14.96 -19.55
CA ILE A 182 -6.60 -15.44 -19.23
C ILE A 182 -7.34 -15.72 -20.55
N LYS A 183 -7.61 -17.00 -20.81
CA LYS A 183 -8.30 -17.40 -22.04
C LYS A 183 -9.80 -17.07 -21.94
N HIS A 184 -10.40 -16.77 -23.09
CA HIS A 184 -11.84 -16.62 -23.20
C HIS A 184 -12.52 -17.94 -22.91
N GLN A 185 -13.34 -17.99 -21.88
CA GLN A 185 -14.20 -19.15 -21.54
C GLN A 185 -15.48 -18.60 -20.97
N ASP A 186 -16.58 -19.03 -21.57
CA ASP A 186 -17.89 -18.62 -21.11
C ASP A 186 -18.16 -19.17 -19.72
N CYS A 187 -18.78 -18.34 -18.91
CA CYS A 187 -19.20 -18.68 -17.57
C CYS A 187 -20.42 -17.83 -17.18
N GLU A 188 -21.33 -18.44 -16.46
CA GLU A 188 -22.46 -17.73 -15.89
C GLU A 188 -22.16 -17.42 -14.42
N LEU A 189 -22.34 -16.15 -14.07
CA LEU A 189 -22.21 -15.66 -12.73
C LEU A 189 -23.59 -15.16 -12.26
N ASN A 190 -24.24 -15.96 -11.45
CA ASN A 190 -25.53 -15.62 -10.86
C ASN A 190 -25.36 -15.35 -9.37
N ILE A 191 -25.02 -14.12 -9.03
CA ILE A 191 -24.84 -13.65 -7.65
C ILE A 191 -25.70 -12.42 -7.42
N ALA A 192 -26.30 -12.35 -6.23
CA ALA A 192 -27.04 -11.16 -5.82
C ALA A 192 -26.06 -10.02 -5.49
N SER A 193 -26.36 -8.81 -5.97
CA SER A 193 -25.60 -7.63 -5.56
C SER A 193 -25.85 -7.32 -4.09
N PRO A 194 -24.82 -7.08 -3.29
CA PRO A 194 -24.98 -6.68 -1.89
C PRO A 194 -25.78 -5.40 -1.76
N ASN A 195 -26.55 -5.28 -0.70
CA ASN A 195 -27.23 -4.04 -0.37
C ASN A 195 -26.25 -3.06 0.28
N VAL A 196 -26.13 -1.88 -0.31
CA VAL A 196 -25.28 -0.81 0.21
C VAL A 196 -26.05 0.02 1.24
N ASN A 197 -25.44 0.24 2.40
CA ASN A 197 -25.96 1.21 3.35
C ASN A 197 -25.54 2.64 2.94
N TRP A 198 -26.30 3.23 2.00
CA TRP A 198 -25.99 4.54 1.42
C TRP A 198 -25.88 5.65 2.45
N LYS A 199 -26.71 5.62 3.51
CA LYS A 199 -26.65 6.64 4.57
C LYS A 199 -25.30 6.63 5.28
N ARG A 200 -24.80 5.45 5.65
CA ARG A 200 -23.49 5.30 6.27
C ARG A 200 -22.36 5.56 5.27
N PHE A 201 -22.54 5.14 4.01
CA PHE A 201 -21.56 5.39 2.96
C PHE A 201 -21.26 6.89 2.81
N PHE A 202 -22.28 7.73 2.64
CA PHE A 202 -22.07 9.18 2.51
C PHE A 202 -21.44 9.79 3.75
N LEU A 203 -21.77 9.29 4.93
CA LEU A 203 -21.17 9.75 6.18
C LEU A 203 -19.66 9.43 6.23
N TYR A 204 -19.27 8.18 5.93
CA TYR A 204 -17.85 7.80 5.92
C TYR A 204 -17.11 8.43 4.74
N MET A 205 -17.80 8.73 3.66
CA MET A 205 -17.24 9.52 2.57
C MET A 205 -16.90 10.95 3.00
N LEU A 206 -17.64 11.56 3.93
CA LEU A 206 -17.24 12.86 4.52
C LEU A 206 -15.91 12.76 5.29
N ILE A 207 -15.68 11.66 6.03
CA ILE A 207 -14.39 11.44 6.71
C ILE A 207 -13.29 11.26 5.66
N MET A 208 -13.57 10.53 4.57
CA MET A 208 -12.62 10.35 3.47
C MET A 208 -12.27 11.69 2.82
N ILE A 209 -13.27 12.51 2.51
CA ILE A 209 -13.06 13.85 1.92
C ILE A 209 -12.24 14.72 2.86
N ASN A 210 -12.52 14.69 4.17
CA ASN A 210 -11.74 15.41 5.18
C ASN A 210 -10.27 14.96 5.20
N ALA A 211 -10.01 13.65 5.09
CA ALA A 211 -8.65 13.12 4.98
C ALA A 211 -7.96 13.59 3.69
N LEU A 212 -8.67 13.55 2.55
CA LEU A 212 -8.14 14.00 1.27
C LEU A 212 -7.81 15.50 1.27
N LEU A 213 -8.66 16.32 1.87
CA LEU A 213 -8.40 17.77 2.02
C LEU A 213 -7.15 18.02 2.88
N SER A 214 -6.89 17.18 3.87
CA SER A 214 -5.65 17.28 4.67
C SER A 214 -4.42 16.83 3.87
N VAL A 215 -4.52 15.77 3.08
CA VAL A 215 -3.45 15.35 2.15
C VAL A 215 -3.15 16.47 1.16
N LEU A 216 -4.17 17.11 0.61
CA LEU A 216 -4.04 18.25 -0.32
C LEU A 216 -3.63 19.56 0.38
N ARG A 217 -3.41 19.55 1.70
CA ARG A 217 -3.02 20.71 2.53
C ARG A 217 -4.03 21.86 2.53
N VAL A 218 -5.30 21.57 2.21
CA VAL A 218 -6.40 22.54 2.29
C VAL A 218 -6.87 22.68 3.73
N VAL A 219 -6.89 21.58 4.49
CA VAL A 219 -7.27 21.53 5.89
C VAL A 219 -6.07 21.09 6.73
N PRO A 220 -5.67 21.88 7.75
CA PRO A 220 -4.62 21.47 8.69
C PRO A 220 -4.97 20.16 9.41
N GLU A 221 -3.97 19.34 9.65
CA GLU A 221 -4.12 18.01 10.26
C GLU A 221 -4.76 18.02 11.64
N GLN A 222 -4.59 19.10 12.42
CA GLN A 222 -5.20 19.24 13.74
C GLN A 222 -6.73 19.29 13.67
N TYR A 223 -7.29 19.99 12.67
CA TYR A 223 -8.74 20.00 12.45
C TYR A 223 -9.23 18.69 11.88
N THR A 224 -8.43 18.09 11.01
CA THR A 224 -8.75 16.79 10.38
C THR A 224 -8.93 15.69 11.42
N ILE A 225 -8.04 15.60 12.42
CA ILE A 225 -8.16 14.58 13.47
C ILE A 225 -9.37 14.82 14.36
N ILE A 226 -9.65 16.08 14.70
CA ILE A 226 -10.81 16.44 15.54
C ILE A 226 -12.11 16.05 14.82
N VAL A 227 -12.29 16.46 13.57
CA VAL A 227 -13.48 16.13 12.77
C VAL A 227 -13.63 14.61 12.65
N THR A 228 -12.55 13.89 12.37
CA THR A 228 -12.57 12.42 12.26
C THR A 228 -13.00 11.77 13.56
N ILE A 229 -12.40 12.16 14.70
CA ILE A 229 -12.75 11.60 16.00
C ILE A 229 -14.20 11.88 16.35
N VAL A 230 -14.68 13.12 16.15
CA VAL A 230 -16.06 13.50 16.45
C VAL A 230 -17.05 12.69 15.62
N LEU A 231 -16.85 12.63 14.30
CA LEU A 231 -17.73 11.86 13.41
C LEU A 231 -17.70 10.37 13.74
N ALA A 232 -16.51 9.79 13.99
CA ALA A 232 -16.38 8.39 14.36
C ALA A 232 -17.01 8.09 15.74
N LEU A 233 -16.90 8.97 16.73
CA LEU A 233 -17.52 8.79 18.03
C LEU A 233 -19.06 8.82 17.97
N ILE A 234 -19.62 9.66 17.11
CA ILE A 234 -21.09 9.80 16.98
C ILE A 234 -21.67 8.63 16.18
N TYR A 235 -21.02 8.26 15.06
CA TYR A 235 -21.62 7.39 14.05
C TYR A 235 -20.96 6.02 13.92
N GLY A 236 -19.76 5.81 14.46
CA GLY A 236 -19.00 4.59 14.22
C GLY A 236 -17.92 4.30 15.26
N ARG A 237 -18.25 4.34 16.57
CA ARG A 237 -17.26 4.04 17.66
C ARG A 237 -16.50 2.74 17.48
N HIS A 238 -17.13 1.74 16.87
CA HIS A 238 -16.51 0.45 16.60
C HIS A 238 -15.38 0.53 15.56
N LEU A 239 -15.34 1.58 14.71
CA LEU A 239 -14.28 1.79 13.72
C LEU A 239 -12.90 2.01 14.37
N PHE A 240 -12.85 2.55 15.59
CA PHE A 240 -11.59 2.66 16.33
C PHE A 240 -10.93 1.29 16.56
N LYS A 241 -11.71 0.20 16.63
CA LYS A 241 -11.18 -1.17 16.74
C LYS A 241 -10.68 -1.73 15.41
N ARG A 242 -10.99 -1.06 14.30
CA ARG A 242 -10.56 -1.44 12.94
C ARG A 242 -9.28 -0.74 12.50
N VAL A 243 -8.85 0.27 13.23
CA VAL A 243 -7.58 0.96 12.97
C VAL A 243 -6.43 0.00 13.22
N ASP A 244 -5.48 -0.02 12.29
CA ASP A 244 -4.23 -0.74 12.45
C ASP A 244 -3.24 0.08 13.30
N TYR A 245 -3.40 -0.03 14.62
CA TYR A 245 -2.49 0.61 15.57
C TYR A 245 -1.07 0.06 15.49
N THR A 246 -0.90 -1.18 15.03
CA THR A 246 0.43 -1.79 14.87
C THR A 246 1.21 -1.05 13.79
N LEU A 247 0.54 -0.70 12.68
CA LEU A 247 1.17 0.08 11.63
C LEU A 247 1.58 1.48 12.12
N LEU A 248 0.71 2.19 12.87
CA LEU A 248 1.05 3.51 13.44
C LEU A 248 2.24 3.44 14.41
N LEU A 249 2.27 2.41 15.26
CA LEU A 249 3.39 2.16 16.17
C LEU A 249 4.66 1.76 15.43
N THR A 250 4.54 1.05 14.32
CA THR A 250 5.67 0.71 13.43
C THR A 250 6.31 1.97 12.87
N PHE A 251 5.50 2.90 12.35
CA PHE A 251 6.00 4.20 11.89
C PHE A 251 6.67 4.99 13.02
N THR A 252 6.04 5.06 14.18
CA THR A 252 6.63 5.74 15.36
C THR A 252 7.98 5.13 15.73
N SER A 253 8.08 3.79 15.73
CA SER A 253 9.34 3.09 16.03
C SER A 253 10.41 3.38 14.97
N PHE A 254 10.04 3.40 13.68
CA PHE A 254 10.96 3.77 12.61
C PHE A 254 11.39 5.22 12.70
N PHE A 255 10.51 6.16 13.04
CA PHE A 255 10.89 7.57 13.23
C PHE A 255 11.94 7.73 14.33
N ILE A 256 11.78 7.05 15.46
CA ILE A 256 12.78 7.06 16.54
C ILE A 256 14.09 6.41 16.08
N PHE A 257 14.01 5.24 15.45
CA PHE A 257 15.18 4.52 14.95
C PHE A 257 15.99 5.37 13.96
N THR A 258 15.33 5.90 12.93
CA THR A 258 16.01 6.67 11.89
C THR A 258 16.47 8.04 12.37
N GLY A 259 15.71 8.68 13.28
CA GLY A 259 16.13 9.91 13.94
C GLY A 259 17.42 9.72 14.74
N ASN A 260 17.53 8.62 15.49
CA ASN A 260 18.74 8.26 16.21
C ASN A 260 19.91 7.95 15.26
N LEU A 261 19.66 7.15 14.18
CA LEU A 261 20.70 6.85 13.19
C LEU A 261 21.26 8.11 12.51
N GLY A 262 20.37 9.08 12.23
CA GLY A 262 20.76 10.36 11.65
C GLY A 262 21.67 11.23 12.53
N GLN A 263 21.78 10.91 13.83
CA GLN A 263 22.70 11.57 14.79
C GLN A 263 24.06 10.87 14.89
N ILE A 264 24.26 9.73 14.20
CA ILE A 264 25.49 8.96 14.26
C ILE A 264 26.31 9.23 12.99
N ASP A 265 27.34 10.07 13.08
CA ASP A 265 28.10 10.60 11.95
C ASP A 265 28.61 9.52 10.99
N TRP A 266 29.24 8.46 11.51
CA TRP A 266 29.80 7.42 10.64
C TRP A 266 28.72 6.63 9.87
N ILE A 267 27.53 6.46 10.43
CA ILE A 267 26.39 5.84 9.73
C ILE A 267 25.87 6.78 8.66
N LYS A 268 25.69 8.05 9.03
CA LYS A 268 25.22 9.09 8.11
C LYS A 268 26.15 9.18 6.91
N ASP A 269 27.44 9.29 7.12
CA ASP A 269 28.44 9.38 6.05
C ASP A 269 28.43 8.13 5.16
N SER A 270 28.44 6.93 5.77
CA SER A 270 28.44 5.68 5.02
C SER A 270 27.19 5.50 4.15
N ILE A 271 26.01 5.85 4.67
CA ILE A 271 24.75 5.72 3.90
C ILE A 271 24.64 6.84 2.86
N SER A 272 25.05 8.08 3.19
CA SER A 272 24.97 9.20 2.25
C SER A 272 25.83 8.97 1.00
N HIS A 273 26.98 8.31 1.12
CA HIS A 273 27.80 7.91 -0.03
C HIS A 273 27.09 6.92 -0.98
N LEU A 274 26.14 6.11 -0.47
CA LEU A 274 25.32 5.23 -1.30
C LEU A 274 24.15 5.96 -1.97
N LEU A 275 23.88 7.22 -1.57
CA LEU A 275 22.72 8.02 -1.98
C LEU A 275 23.15 9.35 -2.64
N ASP A 276 24.27 9.34 -3.34
CA ASP A 276 24.92 10.53 -3.90
C ASP A 276 24.47 10.89 -5.33
N SER A 277 23.71 10.03 -5.98
CA SER A 277 23.21 10.23 -7.34
C SER A 277 21.78 9.77 -7.54
N ARG A 278 21.09 10.28 -8.58
CA ARG A 278 19.73 9.88 -8.92
C ARG A 278 19.59 8.38 -9.13
N ILE A 279 20.53 7.79 -9.87
CA ILE A 279 20.55 6.36 -10.19
C ILE A 279 20.79 5.52 -8.93
N SER A 280 21.73 5.91 -8.11
CA SER A 280 22.06 5.23 -6.86
C SER A 280 20.87 5.23 -5.90
N VAL A 281 20.23 6.39 -5.67
CA VAL A 281 19.05 6.52 -4.82
C VAL A 281 17.89 5.65 -5.34
N PHE A 282 17.63 5.66 -6.65
CA PHE A 282 16.60 4.84 -7.26
C PHE A 282 16.81 3.34 -7.00
N PHE A 283 17.99 2.82 -7.33
CA PHE A 283 18.29 1.40 -7.14
C PHE A 283 18.38 1.01 -5.67
N THR A 284 18.93 1.87 -4.81
CA THR A 284 18.96 1.61 -3.36
C THR A 284 17.54 1.53 -2.81
N GLY A 285 16.64 2.42 -3.20
CA GLY A 285 15.22 2.36 -2.82
C GLY A 285 14.53 1.08 -3.30
N LEU A 286 14.75 0.74 -4.57
CA LEU A 286 14.18 -0.47 -5.18
C LEU A 286 14.69 -1.75 -4.49
N ILE A 287 16.00 -1.88 -4.32
CA ILE A 287 16.64 -3.08 -3.75
C ILE A 287 16.30 -3.22 -2.26
N THR A 288 16.44 -2.14 -1.49
CA THR A 288 16.15 -2.16 -0.04
C THR A 288 14.71 -2.60 0.22
N SER A 289 13.75 -2.17 -0.61
CA SER A 289 12.35 -2.60 -0.51
C SER A 289 12.16 -4.11 -0.63
N GLN A 290 13.02 -4.82 -1.35
CA GLN A 290 12.93 -6.28 -1.50
C GLN A 290 13.22 -7.03 -0.18
N PHE A 291 13.98 -6.44 0.72
CA PHE A 291 14.43 -7.07 1.96
C PHE A 291 13.64 -6.63 3.19
N ILE A 292 13.30 -5.34 3.29
CA ILE A 292 12.68 -4.78 4.49
C ILE A 292 11.28 -4.21 4.22
N SER A 293 10.71 -4.37 3.00
CA SER A 293 9.46 -3.76 2.53
C SER A 293 9.60 -2.27 2.19
N ASN A 294 8.72 -1.81 1.29
CA ASN A 294 8.72 -0.44 0.74
C ASN A 294 8.56 0.65 1.82
N VAL A 295 7.72 0.40 2.82
CA VAL A 295 7.44 1.38 3.90
C VAL A 295 8.67 1.62 4.78
N PRO A 296 9.28 0.60 5.40
CA PRO A 296 10.53 0.77 6.14
C PRO A 296 11.67 1.32 5.28
N ALA A 297 11.77 0.89 4.02
CA ALA A 297 12.80 1.39 3.10
C ALA A 297 12.65 2.90 2.86
N ALA A 298 11.41 3.37 2.62
CA ALA A 298 11.14 4.79 2.43
C ALA A 298 11.54 5.62 3.66
N VAL A 299 11.14 5.18 4.87
CA VAL A 299 11.45 5.92 6.11
C VAL A 299 12.95 5.91 6.40
N LEU A 300 13.61 4.77 6.23
CA LEU A 300 15.04 4.66 6.48
C LEU A 300 15.84 5.53 5.50
N LEU A 301 15.60 5.36 4.22
CA LEU A 301 16.43 6.01 3.20
C LEU A 301 16.20 7.52 3.11
N SER A 302 14.96 7.99 3.32
CA SER A 302 14.66 9.42 3.28
C SER A 302 15.44 10.26 4.29
N THR A 303 15.79 9.67 5.45
CA THR A 303 16.59 10.34 6.49
C THR A 303 18.00 10.69 5.99
N PHE A 304 18.52 9.94 5.02
CA PHE A 304 19.89 10.09 4.49
C PHE A 304 19.92 10.58 3.04
N THR A 305 18.75 10.73 2.41
CA THR A 305 18.64 11.18 1.01
C THR A 305 18.39 12.68 0.97
N ASP A 306 19.24 13.42 0.24
CA ASP A 306 19.02 14.83 0.00
C ASP A 306 17.68 15.10 -0.68
N ARG A 307 17.07 16.25 -0.33
CA ARG A 307 15.79 16.67 -0.89
C ARG A 307 15.76 16.68 -2.42
N ILE A 308 16.86 16.94 -3.07
CA ILE A 308 16.97 16.97 -4.55
C ILE A 308 16.73 15.59 -5.19
N TYR A 309 16.87 14.51 -4.41
CA TYR A 309 16.72 13.13 -4.87
C TYR A 309 15.40 12.46 -4.39
N TRP A 310 14.42 13.24 -3.92
CA TRP A 310 13.13 12.67 -3.49
C TRP A 310 12.41 11.89 -4.60
N GLN A 311 12.52 12.35 -5.86
CA GLN A 311 11.88 11.72 -7.02
C GLN A 311 12.38 10.28 -7.24
N PRO A 312 13.69 10.04 -7.44
CA PRO A 312 14.19 8.68 -7.61
C PRO A 312 13.97 7.80 -6.37
N LEU A 313 13.98 8.33 -5.14
CA LEU A 313 13.64 7.56 -3.97
C LEU A 313 12.17 7.11 -4.00
N LEU A 314 11.24 8.04 -4.26
CA LEU A 314 9.81 7.73 -4.39
C LEU A 314 9.56 6.68 -5.47
N GLN A 315 10.21 6.81 -6.63
CA GLN A 315 10.08 5.86 -7.73
C GLN A 315 10.66 4.49 -7.38
N GLY A 316 11.85 4.45 -6.81
CA GLY A 316 12.53 3.22 -6.43
C GLY A 316 11.73 2.39 -5.43
N VAL A 317 11.24 3.01 -4.35
CA VAL A 317 10.47 2.28 -3.31
C VAL A 317 9.09 1.80 -3.82
N ASN A 318 8.45 2.56 -4.71
CA ASN A 318 7.17 2.16 -5.30
C ASN A 318 7.33 0.98 -6.29
N ILE A 319 8.36 1.01 -7.14
CA ILE A 319 8.66 -0.12 -8.03
C ILE A 319 9.11 -1.33 -7.19
N GLY A 320 9.89 -1.10 -6.15
CA GLY A 320 10.36 -2.12 -5.23
C GLY A 320 9.24 -2.86 -4.48
N ALA A 321 8.08 -2.26 -4.33
CA ALA A 321 6.93 -2.91 -3.69
C ALA A 321 6.45 -4.19 -4.42
N MET A 322 6.74 -4.35 -5.71
CA MET A 322 6.29 -5.50 -6.52
C MET A 322 7.21 -6.72 -6.46
N GLY A 323 8.47 -6.57 -6.11
CA GLY A 323 9.51 -7.57 -6.40
C GLY A 323 9.32 -8.89 -5.66
N THR A 324 9.59 -8.88 -4.38
CA THR A 324 9.42 -10.04 -3.51
C THR A 324 8.09 -9.99 -2.77
N ILE A 325 7.69 -11.11 -2.16
CA ILE A 325 6.52 -11.13 -1.26
C ILE A 325 6.74 -10.22 -0.04
N ILE A 326 8.00 -9.99 0.33
CA ILE A 326 8.36 -9.09 1.44
C ILE A 326 8.34 -7.63 0.99
N GLY A 327 8.44 -7.35 -0.30
CA GLY A 327 8.51 -6.01 -0.88
C GLY A 327 7.35 -5.09 -0.49
N SER A 328 6.15 -5.65 -0.27
CA SER A 328 5.01 -4.93 0.29
C SER A 328 4.15 -5.81 1.19
N LEU A 329 3.46 -5.21 2.15
CA LEU A 329 2.47 -5.89 2.99
C LEU A 329 1.32 -6.46 2.14
N ALA A 330 0.92 -5.75 1.10
CA ALA A 330 -0.06 -6.18 0.10
C ALA A 330 0.29 -7.55 -0.51
N SER A 331 1.55 -7.75 -0.90
CA SER A 331 2.03 -9.02 -1.46
C SER A 331 1.98 -10.16 -0.42
N LEU A 332 2.27 -9.85 0.83
CA LEU A 332 2.20 -10.83 1.92
C LEU A 332 0.74 -11.24 2.24
N ILE A 333 -0.20 -10.29 2.17
CA ILE A 333 -1.63 -10.56 2.38
C ILE A 333 -2.14 -11.55 1.34
N THR A 334 -1.89 -11.28 0.06
CA THR A 334 -2.35 -12.14 -1.04
C THR A 334 -1.70 -13.53 -0.99
N PHE A 335 -0.42 -13.61 -0.68
CA PHE A 335 0.26 -14.88 -0.46
C PHE A 335 -0.38 -15.70 0.66
N LYS A 336 -0.76 -15.09 1.79
CA LYS A 336 -1.47 -15.78 2.87
C LYS A 336 -2.84 -16.32 2.42
N TYR A 337 -3.59 -15.58 1.58
CA TYR A 337 -4.84 -16.07 1.00
C TYR A 337 -4.62 -17.29 0.12
N VAL A 338 -3.61 -17.27 -0.76
CA VAL A 338 -3.29 -18.40 -1.64
C VAL A 338 -2.86 -19.62 -0.82
N MET A 339 -2.01 -19.45 0.19
CA MET A 339 -1.60 -20.57 1.07
C MET A 339 -2.79 -21.20 1.80
N ARG A 340 -3.83 -20.42 2.12
CA ARG A 340 -5.01 -20.91 2.83
C ARG A 340 -5.99 -21.61 1.90
N GLU A 341 -6.27 -21.01 0.74
CA GLU A 341 -7.34 -21.46 -0.18
C GLU A 341 -6.84 -22.39 -1.29
N TYR A 342 -5.57 -22.24 -1.72
CA TYR A 342 -4.95 -22.94 -2.84
C TYR A 342 -3.57 -23.49 -2.46
N ARG A 343 -3.52 -24.26 -1.38
CA ARG A 343 -2.24 -24.73 -0.79
C ARG A 343 -1.35 -25.48 -1.76
N SER A 344 -1.93 -26.30 -2.65
CA SER A 344 -1.22 -27.01 -3.70
C SER A 344 -0.53 -26.09 -4.72
N GLU A 345 -1.10 -24.89 -4.93
CA GLU A 345 -0.61 -23.93 -5.91
C GLU A 345 0.40 -22.92 -5.32
N THR A 346 0.80 -23.08 -4.05
CA THR A 346 1.70 -22.12 -3.37
C THR A 346 3.03 -21.95 -4.11
N LYS A 347 3.63 -23.04 -4.60
CA LYS A 347 4.88 -22.99 -5.36
C LYS A 347 4.67 -22.30 -6.71
N THR A 348 3.59 -22.63 -7.40
CA THR A 348 3.19 -22.03 -8.69
C THR A 348 2.98 -20.52 -8.50
N TYR A 349 2.29 -20.11 -7.42
CA TYR A 349 2.11 -18.71 -7.09
C TYR A 349 3.45 -18.00 -6.92
N LEU A 350 4.34 -18.52 -6.06
CA LEU A 350 5.66 -17.93 -5.80
C LEU A 350 6.46 -17.73 -7.08
N LEU A 351 6.57 -18.79 -7.87
CA LEU A 351 7.35 -18.77 -9.12
C LEU A 351 6.75 -17.79 -10.14
N THR A 352 5.43 -17.86 -10.36
CA THR A 352 4.74 -17.02 -11.34
C THR A 352 4.76 -15.55 -10.91
N TYR A 353 4.51 -15.28 -9.63
CA TYR A 353 4.61 -13.92 -9.05
C TYR A 353 6.00 -13.35 -9.26
N THR A 354 7.04 -14.08 -8.90
CA THR A 354 8.44 -13.63 -9.04
C THR A 354 8.81 -13.36 -10.49
N ILE A 355 8.44 -14.25 -11.43
CA ILE A 355 8.76 -14.07 -12.85
C ILE A 355 8.04 -12.81 -13.40
N ILE A 356 6.74 -12.67 -13.16
CA ILE A 356 5.98 -11.51 -13.65
C ILE A 356 6.52 -10.23 -13.02
N SER A 357 6.81 -10.24 -11.71
CA SER A 357 7.36 -9.09 -11.00
C SER A 357 8.73 -8.67 -11.54
N ILE A 358 9.65 -9.60 -11.79
CA ILE A 358 10.97 -9.27 -12.36
C ILE A 358 10.80 -8.62 -13.74
N ILE A 359 9.95 -9.20 -14.61
CA ILE A 359 9.69 -8.63 -15.94
C ILE A 359 9.12 -7.20 -15.80
N PHE A 360 8.14 -6.99 -14.93
CA PHE A 360 7.52 -5.69 -14.75
C PHE A 360 8.48 -4.68 -14.15
N ILE A 361 9.23 -5.05 -13.10
CA ILE A 361 10.27 -4.20 -12.51
C ILE A 361 11.28 -3.78 -13.58
N THR A 362 11.77 -4.72 -14.40
CA THR A 362 12.75 -4.41 -15.44
C THR A 362 12.19 -3.40 -16.44
N ILE A 363 10.99 -3.64 -16.97
CA ILE A 363 10.37 -2.76 -17.96
C ILE A 363 10.06 -1.38 -17.34
N ILE A 364 9.42 -1.35 -16.17
CA ILE A 364 9.01 -0.09 -15.53
C ILE A 364 10.24 0.71 -15.07
N SER A 365 11.25 0.05 -14.51
CA SER A 365 12.50 0.73 -14.12
C SER A 365 13.21 1.33 -15.35
N THR A 366 13.30 0.60 -16.45
CA THR A 366 13.90 1.11 -17.68
C THR A 366 13.15 2.33 -18.20
N LEU A 367 11.81 2.26 -18.26
CA LEU A 367 10.99 3.41 -18.69
C LEU A 367 11.14 4.61 -17.74
N THR A 368 11.17 4.35 -16.44
CA THR A 368 11.33 5.40 -15.42
C THR A 368 12.69 6.09 -15.56
N LEU A 369 13.77 5.32 -15.72
CA LEU A 369 15.12 5.86 -15.91
C LEU A 369 15.24 6.68 -17.20
N LEU A 370 14.59 6.25 -18.28
CA LEU A 370 14.63 6.97 -19.57
C LEU A 370 13.80 8.26 -19.58
N ILE A 371 12.72 8.33 -18.80
CA ILE A 371 11.76 9.44 -18.84
C ILE A 371 12.00 10.44 -17.71
N SER A 372 12.39 9.98 -16.53
CA SER A 372 12.34 10.78 -15.30
C SER A 372 13.71 10.98 -14.64
N ILE A 373 14.71 10.19 -14.97
CA ILE A 373 16.07 10.25 -14.39
C ILE A 373 17.10 10.52 -15.49
#